data_a9f0bfbaa9bdac6630e595b4487b4e4c
#
_entry.id   a9f0bfbaa9bdac6630e595b4487b4e4c
#
_cell.length_a   1.000
_cell.length_b   1.000
_cell.length_c   1.000
_cell.angle_alpha   90.00
_cell.angle_beta   90.00
_cell.angle_gamma   90.00
#
_symmetry.space_group_name_H-M   'P 1'
#
loop_
_entity.id
_entity.type
_entity.pdbx_description
1 polymer ?
#
loop_
_entity_poly.entity_id
_entity_poly.type
_entity_poly.pdbx_seq_one_letter_code
_entity_poly.pdbx_strand_id
1 'polypeptide(L)'
;MKQAMKSFRQWLEMTRVPLTIFVIADQLSDEEFNNWLSDIIDEHPQVTIGCHGLNHRSWSAWAEDAEGFTAALLEAIQRIHTFAGDSFRPWFRAPAGYIAPWMAPIISKVGFELDSSINPSWLTRSKTGRWKNWHSVRKAIADSGLIEMEWLTYRGLPTCGPALSLPFLKGNARRAWKKLGPAVIQSEAETTVYWHILDHARKDGKWAPPLQIANK
;
A
#
# COMPACT_ATOMS: atom_id res chain seq x y z
N MET A 1 -1.37 18.58 1.32
CA MET A 1 -0.94 17.71 0.22
C MET A 1 0.35 18.22 -0.44
N LYS A 2 0.44 19.44 -0.97
CA LYS A 2 1.60 20.02 -1.72
C LYS A 2 2.97 19.73 -1.10
N GLN A 3 3.15 20.02 0.19
CA GLN A 3 4.45 19.77 0.86
C GLN A 3 4.82 18.27 0.88
N ALA A 4 3.84 17.39 1.05
CA ALA A 4 4.08 15.94 1.04
C ALA A 4 4.49 15.45 -0.34
N MET A 5 3.80 15.91 -1.39
CA MET A 5 4.11 15.60 -2.79
C MET A 5 5.51 16.06 -3.17
N LYS A 6 5.88 17.29 -2.80
CA LYS A 6 7.24 17.82 -3.02
C LYS A 6 8.31 16.99 -2.29
N SER A 7 8.09 16.70 -1.00
CA SER A 7 9.06 15.92 -0.21
C SER A 7 9.16 14.48 -0.69
N PHE A 8 8.06 13.87 -1.16
CA PHE A 8 8.08 12.54 -1.76
C PHE A 8 8.90 12.51 -3.05
N ARG A 9 8.70 13.47 -3.97
CA ARG A 9 9.49 13.57 -5.21
C ARG A 9 10.99 13.67 -4.91
N GLN A 10 11.38 14.56 -3.99
CA GLN A 10 12.79 14.69 -3.58
C GLN A 10 13.35 13.38 -2.99
N TRP A 11 12.56 12.68 -2.18
CA TRP A 11 12.96 11.39 -1.63
C TRP A 11 13.12 10.34 -2.74
N LEU A 12 12.21 10.31 -3.71
CA LEU A 12 12.25 9.37 -4.83
C LEU A 12 13.48 9.61 -5.73
N GLU A 13 13.79 10.86 -6.03
CA GLU A 13 15.00 11.26 -6.77
C GLU A 13 16.29 10.78 -6.09
N MET A 14 16.35 10.91 -4.75
CA MET A 14 17.51 10.49 -3.97
C MET A 14 17.62 8.97 -3.82
N THR A 15 16.52 8.27 -3.70
CA THR A 15 16.55 6.84 -3.35
C THR A 15 16.43 5.93 -4.56
N ARG A 16 15.71 6.35 -5.60
CA ARG A 16 15.41 5.57 -6.82
C ARG A 16 14.84 4.17 -6.54
N VAL A 17 14.16 4.01 -5.40
CA VAL A 17 13.57 2.74 -4.98
C VAL A 17 12.39 2.40 -5.87
N PRO A 18 12.29 1.18 -6.43
CA PRO A 18 11.09 0.71 -7.08
C PRO A 18 9.92 0.69 -6.08
N LEU A 19 8.78 1.23 -6.50
CA LEU A 19 7.59 1.28 -5.64
C LEU A 19 6.31 1.30 -6.44
N THR A 20 5.22 0.93 -5.77
CA THR A 20 3.86 1.06 -6.31
C THR A 20 3.09 2.10 -5.51
N ILE A 21 2.54 3.09 -6.20
CA ILE A 21 1.58 4.04 -5.62
C ILE A 21 0.18 3.45 -5.77
N PHE A 22 -0.45 3.10 -4.65
CA PHE A 22 -1.84 2.64 -4.65
C PHE A 22 -2.77 3.86 -4.64
N VAL A 23 -3.44 4.10 -5.75
CA VAL A 23 -4.24 5.30 -6.01
C VAL A 23 -5.72 5.04 -5.71
N ILE A 24 -6.35 6.00 -5.04
CA ILE A 24 -7.81 6.09 -4.93
C ILE A 24 -8.31 6.75 -6.22
N ALA A 25 -9.14 6.05 -6.98
CA ALA A 25 -9.55 6.50 -8.32
C ALA A 25 -10.21 7.89 -8.32
N ASP A 26 -11.01 8.21 -7.30
CA ASP A 26 -11.65 9.54 -7.18
C ASP A 26 -10.64 10.68 -7.02
N GLN A 27 -9.44 10.42 -6.51
CA GLN A 27 -8.38 11.43 -6.40
C GLN A 27 -7.83 11.89 -7.75
N LEU A 28 -8.00 11.09 -8.80
CA LEU A 28 -7.61 11.48 -10.16
C LEU A 28 -8.45 12.62 -10.73
N SER A 29 -9.58 12.95 -10.11
CA SER A 29 -10.39 14.13 -10.44
C SER A 29 -9.80 15.43 -9.88
N ASP A 30 -8.86 15.39 -8.94
CA ASP A 30 -8.11 16.54 -8.47
C ASP A 30 -6.98 16.85 -9.46
N GLU A 31 -7.09 17.96 -10.16
CA GLU A 31 -6.15 18.35 -11.23
C GLU A 31 -4.70 18.46 -10.73
N GLU A 32 -4.49 18.99 -9.51
CA GLU A 32 -3.15 19.15 -8.94
C GLU A 32 -2.52 17.77 -8.65
N PHE A 33 -3.30 16.85 -8.10
CA PHE A 33 -2.84 15.50 -7.82
C PHE A 33 -2.60 14.71 -9.12
N ASN A 34 -3.50 14.84 -10.09
CA ASN A 34 -3.41 14.17 -11.39
C ASN A 34 -2.14 14.59 -12.13
N ASN A 35 -1.91 15.89 -12.28
CA ASN A 35 -0.72 16.42 -12.95
C ASN A 35 0.58 15.99 -12.24
N TRP A 36 0.60 16.08 -10.91
CA TRP A 36 1.75 15.64 -10.13
C TRP A 36 2.04 14.14 -10.30
N LEU A 37 1.00 13.30 -10.32
CA LEU A 37 1.17 11.85 -10.46
C LEU A 37 1.61 11.48 -11.88
N SER A 38 1.11 12.18 -12.91
CA SER A 38 1.57 12.04 -14.29
C SER A 38 3.06 12.34 -14.40
N ASP A 39 3.51 13.48 -13.88
CA ASP A 39 4.94 13.82 -13.85
C ASP A 39 5.78 12.73 -13.16
N ILE A 40 5.27 12.17 -12.05
CA ILE A 40 6.00 11.12 -11.30
C ILE A 40 6.19 9.86 -12.14
N ILE A 41 5.17 9.39 -12.84
CA ILE A 41 5.29 8.16 -13.65
C ILE A 41 6.13 8.39 -14.91
N ASP A 42 6.09 9.59 -15.47
CA ASP A 42 6.87 9.95 -16.67
C ASP A 42 8.38 10.09 -16.35
N GLU A 43 8.71 10.70 -15.22
CA GLU A 43 10.10 10.95 -14.80
C GLU A 43 10.74 9.75 -14.08
N HIS A 44 9.92 8.83 -13.53
CA HIS A 44 10.38 7.74 -12.67
C HIS A 44 9.85 6.37 -13.11
N PRO A 45 10.43 5.74 -14.15
CA PRO A 45 9.93 4.47 -14.70
C PRO A 45 9.94 3.29 -13.72
N GLN A 46 10.63 3.43 -12.58
CA GLN A 46 10.58 2.45 -11.49
C GLN A 46 9.32 2.56 -10.60
N VAL A 47 8.49 3.59 -10.83
CA VAL A 47 7.21 3.76 -10.14
C VAL A 47 6.10 3.09 -10.94
N THR A 48 5.29 2.30 -10.26
CA THR A 48 4.09 1.70 -10.83
C THR A 48 2.85 2.14 -10.07
N ILE A 49 1.69 1.97 -10.68
CA ILE A 49 0.40 2.38 -10.12
C ILE A 49 -0.45 1.14 -9.84
N GLY A 50 -0.92 1.02 -8.60
CA GLY A 50 -1.90 0.03 -8.18
C GLY A 50 -3.22 0.69 -7.74
N CYS A 51 -4.22 -0.12 -7.44
CA CYS A 51 -5.55 0.34 -7.07
C CYS A 51 -5.76 0.36 -5.55
N HIS A 52 -6.23 1.49 -5.02
CA HIS A 52 -6.67 1.65 -3.61
C HIS A 52 -8.18 1.84 -3.48
N GLY A 53 -8.94 1.29 -4.42
CA GLY A 53 -10.39 1.43 -4.51
C GLY A 53 -10.84 2.68 -5.25
N LEU A 54 -12.16 2.81 -5.42
CA LEU A 54 -12.79 3.95 -6.08
C LEU A 54 -12.73 5.20 -5.19
N ASN A 55 -13.27 5.06 -4.00
CA ASN A 55 -13.22 6.04 -2.92
C ASN A 55 -12.66 5.34 -1.67
N HIS A 56 -12.17 6.04 -0.69
CA HIS A 56 -11.50 5.45 0.48
C HIS A 56 -12.46 4.72 1.43
N ARG A 57 -13.46 3.99 0.87
CA ARG A 57 -14.43 3.20 1.64
C ARG A 57 -13.81 1.89 2.11
N SER A 58 -13.85 1.66 3.42
CA SER A 58 -13.45 0.40 4.03
C SER A 58 -14.57 -0.63 3.95
N TRP A 59 -14.68 -1.33 2.82
CA TRP A 59 -15.74 -2.31 2.55
C TRP A 59 -15.80 -3.43 3.59
N SER A 60 -14.66 -3.87 4.08
CA SER A 60 -14.55 -4.92 5.10
C SER A 60 -15.10 -4.52 6.48
N ALA A 61 -15.37 -3.24 6.73
CA ALA A 61 -15.95 -2.74 7.97
C ALA A 61 -17.48 -2.81 7.99
N TRP A 62 -18.11 -3.08 6.84
CA TRP A 62 -19.55 -3.11 6.66
C TRP A 62 -20.06 -4.53 6.37
N ALA A 63 -21.38 -4.69 6.31
CA ALA A 63 -21.98 -5.91 5.83
C ALA A 63 -21.53 -6.20 4.37
N GLU A 64 -21.56 -7.46 3.99
CA GLU A 64 -21.23 -7.90 2.64
C GLU A 64 -22.15 -7.21 1.62
N ASP A 65 -21.53 -6.59 0.62
CA ASP A 65 -22.16 -5.96 -0.54
C ASP A 65 -21.29 -6.27 -1.76
N ALA A 66 -21.43 -7.50 -2.23
CA ALA A 66 -20.61 -8.01 -3.33
C ALA A 66 -20.85 -7.26 -4.64
N GLU A 67 -22.08 -6.83 -4.90
CA GLU A 67 -22.47 -6.12 -6.11
C GLU A 67 -21.90 -4.70 -6.13
N GLY A 68 -22.08 -3.94 -5.03
CA GLY A 68 -21.54 -2.60 -4.89
C GLY A 68 -20.02 -2.59 -4.89
N PHE A 69 -19.37 -3.59 -4.25
CA PHE A 69 -17.92 -3.71 -4.26
C PHE A 69 -17.38 -4.01 -5.66
N THR A 70 -18.01 -4.93 -6.40
CA THR A 70 -17.64 -5.27 -7.79
C THR A 70 -17.74 -4.03 -8.69
N ALA A 71 -18.86 -3.31 -8.63
CA ALA A 71 -19.07 -2.10 -9.43
C ALA A 71 -18.01 -1.04 -9.13
N ALA A 72 -17.73 -0.79 -7.85
CA ALA A 72 -16.71 0.17 -7.44
C ALA A 72 -15.30 -0.23 -7.90
N LEU A 73 -14.95 -1.53 -7.88
CA LEU A 73 -13.65 -1.99 -8.36
C LEU A 73 -13.51 -1.84 -9.87
N LEU A 74 -14.53 -2.22 -10.65
CA LEU A 74 -14.49 -2.09 -12.11
C LEU A 74 -14.34 -0.63 -12.54
N GLU A 75 -15.07 0.28 -11.90
CA GLU A 75 -14.93 1.72 -12.15
C GLU A 75 -13.52 2.22 -11.76
N ALA A 76 -13.00 1.80 -10.61
CA ALA A 76 -11.66 2.19 -10.17
C ALA A 76 -10.57 1.69 -11.15
N ILE A 77 -10.64 0.43 -11.59
CA ILE A 77 -9.70 -0.13 -12.56
C ILE A 77 -9.73 0.67 -13.85
N GLN A 78 -10.93 0.93 -14.39
CA GLN A 78 -11.08 1.68 -15.64
C GLN A 78 -10.42 3.04 -15.53
N ARG A 79 -10.70 3.81 -14.49
CA ARG A 79 -10.15 5.17 -14.31
C ARG A 79 -8.63 5.15 -14.13
N ILE A 80 -8.12 4.26 -13.27
CA ILE A 80 -6.68 4.18 -12.98
C ILE A 80 -5.91 3.65 -14.19
N HIS A 81 -6.40 2.64 -14.87
CA HIS A 81 -5.76 2.10 -16.07
C HIS A 81 -5.74 3.13 -17.21
N THR A 82 -6.83 3.86 -17.42
CA THR A 82 -6.88 4.95 -18.42
C THR A 82 -5.87 6.04 -18.12
N PHE A 83 -5.65 6.36 -16.84
CA PHE A 83 -4.69 7.37 -16.42
C PHE A 83 -3.23 6.87 -16.52
N ALA A 84 -2.94 5.68 -16.00
CA ALA A 84 -1.57 5.20 -15.79
C ALA A 84 -0.98 4.41 -16.97
N GLY A 85 -1.80 3.96 -17.92
CA GLY A 85 -1.34 3.19 -19.09
C GLY A 85 -0.42 2.02 -18.70
N ASP A 86 0.76 1.98 -19.30
CA ASP A 86 1.76 0.92 -19.07
C ASP A 86 2.35 0.89 -17.65
N SER A 87 2.18 1.97 -16.88
CA SER A 87 2.60 2.01 -15.47
C SER A 87 1.61 1.33 -14.53
N PHE A 88 0.40 1.00 -14.99
CA PHE A 88 -0.59 0.27 -14.20
C PHE A 88 -0.14 -1.17 -13.93
N ARG A 89 -0.40 -1.61 -12.69
CA ARG A 89 -0.28 -3.01 -12.30
C ARG A 89 -1.60 -3.48 -11.71
N PRO A 90 -2.08 -4.68 -12.03
CA PRO A 90 -3.32 -5.24 -11.48
C PRO A 90 -3.13 -5.67 -10.01
N TRP A 91 -2.69 -4.73 -9.21
CA TRP A 91 -2.41 -4.90 -7.79
C TRP A 91 -3.38 -4.08 -6.97
N PHE A 92 -3.93 -4.70 -5.95
CA PHE A 92 -4.92 -4.08 -5.08
C PHE A 92 -4.40 -3.89 -3.66
N ARG A 93 -4.84 -2.82 -3.03
CA ARG A 93 -4.69 -2.58 -1.60
C ARG A 93 -5.98 -1.99 -1.06
N ALA A 94 -6.59 -2.66 -0.08
CA ALA A 94 -7.83 -2.19 0.50
C ALA A 94 -7.64 -0.94 1.37
N PRO A 95 -8.55 0.04 1.30
CA PRO A 95 -8.68 1.07 2.31
C PRO A 95 -8.76 0.48 3.72
N ALA A 96 -8.15 1.15 4.70
CA ALA A 96 -7.99 0.71 6.08
C ALA A 96 -7.09 -0.53 6.30
N GLY A 97 -6.51 -1.09 5.24
CA GLY A 97 -5.46 -2.10 5.33
C GLY A 97 -5.93 -3.49 5.73
N TYR A 98 -7.11 -3.91 5.30
CA TYR A 98 -7.52 -5.32 5.31
C TYR A 98 -8.75 -5.57 4.44
N ILE A 99 -8.92 -6.82 4.00
CA ILE A 99 -10.10 -7.31 3.28
C ILE A 99 -10.86 -8.32 4.14
N ALA A 100 -12.15 -8.49 3.85
CA ALA A 100 -12.94 -9.60 4.37
C ALA A 100 -12.79 -10.83 3.42
N PRO A 101 -13.00 -12.06 3.90
CA PRO A 101 -12.88 -13.26 3.06
C PRO A 101 -13.71 -13.22 1.78
N TRP A 102 -14.93 -12.66 1.82
CA TRP A 102 -15.81 -12.54 0.67
C TRP A 102 -15.30 -11.61 -0.43
N MET A 103 -14.37 -10.70 -0.10
CA MET A 103 -13.80 -9.75 -1.07
C MET A 103 -12.76 -10.41 -1.98
N ALA A 104 -12.00 -11.37 -1.49
CA ALA A 104 -10.90 -11.98 -2.23
C ALA A 104 -11.31 -12.57 -3.60
N PRO A 105 -12.38 -13.40 -3.71
CA PRO A 105 -12.81 -13.93 -5.00
C PRO A 105 -13.31 -12.84 -5.96
N ILE A 106 -13.83 -11.74 -5.44
CA ILE A 106 -14.25 -10.60 -6.28
C ILE A 106 -13.04 -9.88 -6.83
N ILE A 107 -12.04 -9.59 -5.98
CA ILE A 107 -10.78 -8.94 -6.38
C ILE A 107 -10.11 -9.74 -7.52
N SER A 108 -9.99 -11.06 -7.36
CA SER A 108 -9.43 -11.93 -8.41
C SER A 108 -10.29 -11.92 -9.68
N LYS A 109 -11.62 -12.05 -9.54
CA LYS A 109 -12.54 -12.12 -10.67
C LYS A 109 -12.54 -10.85 -11.55
N VAL A 110 -12.32 -9.68 -10.95
CA VAL A 110 -12.24 -8.41 -11.70
C VAL A 110 -10.87 -8.15 -12.31
N GLY A 111 -9.92 -9.10 -12.15
CA GLY A 111 -8.64 -9.11 -12.86
C GLY A 111 -7.42 -8.64 -12.04
N PHE A 112 -7.54 -8.48 -10.72
CA PHE A 112 -6.35 -8.27 -9.89
C PHE A 112 -5.59 -9.59 -9.70
N GLU A 113 -4.27 -9.49 -9.68
CA GLU A 113 -3.33 -10.60 -9.48
C GLU A 113 -2.74 -10.63 -8.08
N LEU A 114 -2.63 -9.45 -7.47
CA LEU A 114 -1.98 -9.27 -6.18
C LEU A 114 -2.85 -8.43 -5.24
N ASP A 115 -2.94 -8.87 -3.98
CA ASP A 115 -3.43 -8.09 -2.85
C ASP A 115 -2.28 -7.75 -1.90
N SER A 116 -2.31 -6.55 -1.34
CA SER A 116 -1.36 -6.13 -0.31
C SER A 116 -2.09 -5.43 0.84
N SER A 117 -3.15 -6.08 1.32
CA SER A 117 -4.02 -5.50 2.35
C SER A 117 -3.72 -6.03 3.74
N ILE A 118 -3.07 -7.19 3.89
CA ILE A 118 -2.85 -7.78 5.20
C ILE A 118 -1.75 -7.06 5.96
N ASN A 119 -2.14 -6.43 7.06
CA ASN A 119 -1.22 -5.93 8.07
C ASN A 119 -1.18 -6.91 9.24
N PRO A 120 -0.15 -7.78 9.33
CA PRO A 120 -0.08 -8.82 10.36
C PRO A 120 0.29 -8.28 11.75
N SER A 121 0.43 -6.96 11.90
CA SER A 121 0.71 -6.33 13.20
C SER A 121 -0.41 -6.62 14.20
N TRP A 122 -0.03 -7.04 15.40
CA TRP A 122 -0.98 -7.29 16.47
C TRP A 122 -1.74 -6.03 16.95
N LEU A 123 -1.25 -4.83 16.63
CA LEU A 123 -1.96 -3.58 16.88
C LEU A 123 -3.22 -3.43 16.01
N THR A 124 -3.24 -4.00 14.81
CA THR A 124 -4.41 -3.97 13.94
C THR A 124 -5.47 -4.97 14.37
N ARG A 125 -5.09 -6.00 15.10
CA ARG A 125 -6.02 -6.99 15.63
C ARG A 125 -7.09 -6.35 16.53
N SER A 126 -6.67 -5.43 17.41
CA SER A 126 -7.61 -4.72 18.28
C SER A 126 -8.43 -3.68 17.52
N LYS A 127 -7.84 -3.02 16.52
CA LYS A 127 -8.47 -1.96 15.74
C LYS A 127 -9.61 -2.48 14.86
N THR A 128 -9.46 -3.68 14.31
CA THR A 128 -10.45 -4.26 13.40
C THR A 128 -11.48 -5.16 14.10
N GLY A 129 -11.21 -5.57 15.32
CA GLY A 129 -12.01 -6.56 16.06
C GLY A 129 -12.08 -7.94 15.42
N ARG A 130 -11.40 -8.15 14.31
CA ARG A 130 -11.50 -9.33 13.44
C ARG A 130 -10.19 -10.11 13.26
N TRP A 131 -9.22 -9.89 14.10
CA TRP A 131 -7.93 -10.58 13.99
C TRP A 131 -8.04 -12.12 13.96
N LYS A 132 -9.09 -12.68 14.58
CA LYS A 132 -9.36 -14.12 14.55
C LYS A 132 -9.60 -14.64 13.13
N ASN A 133 -9.94 -13.75 12.20
CA ASN A 133 -10.25 -14.08 10.81
C ASN A 133 -9.05 -14.01 9.86
N TRP A 134 -7.84 -13.66 10.33
CA TRP A 134 -6.67 -13.63 9.45
C TRP A 134 -6.41 -14.96 8.73
N HIS A 135 -6.65 -16.09 9.40
CA HIS A 135 -6.52 -17.39 8.76
C HIS A 135 -7.54 -17.56 7.63
N SER A 136 -8.80 -17.22 7.84
CA SER A 136 -9.84 -17.31 6.80
C SER A 136 -9.62 -16.31 5.66
N VAL A 137 -9.10 -15.12 5.95
CA VAL A 137 -8.73 -14.14 4.92
C VAL A 137 -7.60 -14.67 4.04
N ARG A 138 -6.50 -15.16 4.63
CA ARG A 138 -5.38 -15.77 3.89
C ARG A 138 -5.84 -16.97 3.06
N LYS A 139 -6.71 -17.81 3.63
CA LYS A 139 -7.28 -18.94 2.88
C LYS A 139 -8.10 -18.45 1.68
N ALA A 140 -8.98 -17.46 1.86
CA ALA A 140 -9.78 -16.92 0.76
C ALA A 140 -8.92 -16.29 -0.34
N ILE A 141 -7.85 -15.60 0.01
CA ILE A 141 -6.88 -15.04 -0.94
C ILE A 141 -6.22 -16.17 -1.73
N ALA A 142 -5.68 -17.18 -1.05
CA ALA A 142 -5.04 -18.33 -1.69
C ALA A 142 -6.01 -19.12 -2.58
N ASP A 143 -7.22 -19.40 -2.10
CA ASP A 143 -8.26 -20.11 -2.86
C ASP A 143 -8.69 -19.33 -4.12
N SER A 144 -8.53 -18.00 -4.11
CA SER A 144 -8.85 -17.11 -5.24
C SER A 144 -7.70 -16.96 -6.25
N GLY A 145 -6.53 -17.56 -5.98
CA GLY A 145 -5.36 -17.46 -6.84
C GLY A 145 -4.64 -16.10 -6.76
N LEU A 146 -4.97 -15.25 -5.77
CA LEU A 146 -4.28 -14.00 -5.56
C LEU A 146 -2.95 -14.21 -4.84
N ILE A 147 -1.95 -13.41 -5.20
CA ILE A 147 -0.70 -13.30 -4.46
C ILE A 147 -0.93 -12.30 -3.33
N GLU A 148 -0.63 -12.68 -2.07
CA GLU A 148 -0.68 -11.76 -0.94
C GLU A 148 0.69 -11.25 -0.58
N MET A 149 0.84 -9.95 -0.55
CA MET A 149 2.06 -9.24 -0.11
C MET A 149 1.83 -8.57 1.24
N GLU A 150 1.96 -9.36 2.32
CA GLU A 150 1.76 -8.87 3.69
C GLU A 150 2.79 -7.79 4.08
N TRP A 151 2.35 -6.83 4.90
CA TRP A 151 3.21 -5.74 5.34
C TRP A 151 4.30 -6.20 6.30
N LEU A 152 5.49 -5.68 6.10
CA LEU A 152 6.63 -5.97 6.96
C LEU A 152 6.36 -5.55 8.40
N THR A 153 6.46 -6.51 9.30
CA THR A 153 6.42 -6.28 10.74
C THR A 153 7.72 -6.75 11.38
N TYR A 154 8.04 -6.18 12.51
CA TYR A 154 9.15 -6.63 13.34
C TYR A 154 8.67 -6.88 14.77
N ARG A 155 8.80 -8.10 15.24
CA ARG A 155 8.24 -8.56 16.53
C ARG A 155 6.73 -8.31 16.63
N GLY A 156 6.01 -8.49 15.53
CA GLY A 156 4.56 -8.26 15.44
C GLY A 156 4.12 -6.79 15.50
N LEU A 157 5.04 -5.84 15.36
CA LEU A 157 4.78 -4.40 15.34
C LEU A 157 5.09 -3.81 13.97
N PRO A 158 4.36 -2.75 13.55
CA PRO A 158 4.62 -2.09 12.27
C PRO A 158 6.00 -1.44 12.25
N THR A 159 6.58 -1.34 11.06
CA THR A 159 7.95 -0.84 10.84
C THR A 159 8.02 0.56 10.25
N CYS A 160 6.91 1.11 9.79
CA CYS A 160 6.86 2.42 9.14
C CYS A 160 5.49 3.11 9.32
N GLY A 161 5.33 4.27 8.72
CA GLY A 161 4.09 5.05 8.75
C GLY A 161 3.76 5.63 10.13
N PRO A 162 2.47 5.75 10.48
CA PRO A 162 2.02 6.38 11.74
C PRO A 162 2.59 5.76 13.02
N ALA A 163 3.00 4.50 12.96
CA ALA A 163 3.68 3.81 14.07
C ALA A 163 4.96 4.53 14.51
N LEU A 164 5.63 5.22 13.60
CA LEU A 164 6.87 5.95 13.88
C LEU A 164 6.64 7.23 14.70
N SER A 165 5.38 7.65 14.90
CA SER A 165 5.04 8.79 15.77
C SER A 165 5.13 8.46 17.26
N LEU A 166 4.90 7.20 17.63
CA LEU A 166 4.88 6.76 19.02
C LEU A 166 6.29 6.34 19.49
N PRO A 167 6.78 6.83 20.65
CA PRO A 167 8.17 6.64 21.06
C PRO A 167 8.61 5.18 21.11
N PHE A 168 7.80 4.29 21.68
CA PHE A 168 8.13 2.86 21.81
C PHE A 168 8.10 2.14 20.46
N LEU A 169 7.14 2.45 19.58
CA LEU A 169 7.06 1.89 18.23
C LEU A 169 8.21 2.40 17.37
N LYS A 170 8.58 3.67 17.51
CA LYS A 170 9.74 4.25 16.84
C LYS A 170 11.04 3.55 17.20
N GLY A 171 11.24 3.20 18.48
CA GLY A 171 12.39 2.43 18.92
C GLY A 171 12.44 1.03 18.28
N ASN A 172 11.29 0.36 18.21
CA ASN A 172 11.17 -0.94 17.55
C ASN A 172 11.42 -0.83 16.02
N ALA A 173 10.82 0.14 15.35
CA ALA A 173 11.01 0.36 13.92
C ALA A 173 12.48 0.67 13.58
N ARG A 174 13.16 1.52 14.35
CA ARG A 174 14.59 1.79 14.17
C ARG A 174 15.45 0.51 14.28
N ARG A 175 15.14 -0.36 15.26
CA ARG A 175 15.84 -1.65 15.40
C ARG A 175 15.53 -2.57 14.22
N ALA A 176 14.27 -2.58 13.74
CA ALA A 176 13.88 -3.32 12.56
C ALA A 176 14.70 -2.91 11.35
N TRP A 177 14.76 -1.63 11.03
CA TRP A 177 15.51 -1.13 9.88
C TRP A 177 17.01 -1.35 9.99
N LYS A 178 17.58 -1.20 11.18
CA LYS A 178 19.01 -1.54 11.40
C LYS A 178 19.31 -3.02 11.13
N LYS A 179 18.35 -3.91 11.44
CA LYS A 179 18.55 -5.37 11.29
C LYS A 179 18.10 -5.89 9.93
N LEU A 180 16.98 -5.39 9.39
CA LEU A 180 16.32 -5.92 8.21
C LEU A 180 16.60 -5.09 6.95
N GLY A 181 16.92 -3.80 7.09
CA GLY A 181 17.11 -2.89 5.96
C GLY A 181 18.08 -3.41 4.89
N PRO A 182 19.29 -3.88 5.25
CA PRO A 182 20.21 -4.46 4.27
C PRO A 182 19.64 -5.71 3.58
N ALA A 183 18.94 -6.56 4.36
CA ALA A 183 18.34 -7.78 3.82
C ALA A 183 17.13 -7.49 2.92
N VAL A 184 16.32 -6.50 3.26
CA VAL A 184 15.17 -6.06 2.43
C VAL A 184 15.63 -5.54 1.08
N ILE A 185 16.78 -4.85 1.04
CA ILE A 185 17.33 -4.28 -0.21
C ILE A 185 18.08 -5.33 -1.05
N GLN A 186 18.66 -6.33 -0.41
CA GLN A 186 19.51 -7.36 -1.06
C GLN A 186 18.79 -8.68 -1.28
N SER A 187 17.63 -8.88 -0.67
CA SER A 187 16.89 -10.13 -0.71
C SER A 187 16.18 -10.28 -2.05
N GLU A 188 16.25 -11.46 -2.63
CA GLU A 188 15.35 -11.89 -3.71
C GLU A 188 13.91 -12.12 -3.20
N ALA A 189 13.71 -12.14 -1.88
CA ALA A 189 12.41 -12.26 -1.28
C ALA A 189 11.68 -10.91 -1.33
N GLU A 190 10.53 -10.89 -1.94
CA GLU A 190 9.64 -9.74 -2.00
C GLU A 190 9.13 -9.39 -0.61
N THR A 191 9.36 -8.16 -0.18
CA THR A 191 8.92 -7.67 1.12
C THR A 191 8.16 -6.37 0.95
N THR A 192 6.94 -6.31 1.48
CA THR A 192 6.12 -5.11 1.39
C THR A 192 6.39 -4.16 2.54
N VAL A 193 6.86 -2.97 2.20
CA VAL A 193 6.98 -1.84 3.10
C VAL A 193 5.91 -0.83 2.74
N TYR A 194 5.12 -0.42 3.72
CA TYR A 194 3.97 0.45 3.51
C TYR A 194 4.10 1.78 4.24
N TRP A 195 3.79 2.87 3.54
CA TRP A 195 3.62 4.21 4.12
C TRP A 195 2.70 5.07 3.24
N HIS A 196 2.37 6.27 3.69
CA HIS A 196 1.60 7.23 2.92
C HIS A 196 2.49 8.35 2.37
N ILE A 197 2.12 8.91 1.24
CA ILE A 197 2.79 10.12 0.70
C ILE A 197 2.80 11.24 1.75
N LEU A 198 1.73 11.36 2.53
CA LEU A 198 1.62 12.33 3.63
C LEU A 198 2.69 12.17 4.71
N ASP A 199 3.27 11.00 4.86
CA ASP A 199 4.31 10.74 5.86
C ASP A 199 5.61 11.48 5.55
N HIS A 200 5.82 11.88 4.28
CA HIS A 200 6.97 12.70 3.86
C HIS A 200 6.90 14.15 4.37
N ALA A 201 5.71 14.69 4.63
CA ALA A 201 5.55 16.02 5.23
C ALA A 201 5.54 16.00 6.77
N ARG A 202 5.41 14.80 7.38
CA ARG A 202 5.29 14.67 8.82
C ARG A 202 6.67 14.62 9.48
N LYS A 203 6.91 15.56 10.41
CA LYS A 203 8.16 15.61 11.20
C LYS A 203 9.41 15.42 10.33
N ASP A 204 9.52 16.21 9.29
CA ASP A 204 10.65 16.22 8.35
C ASP A 204 10.85 14.88 7.63
N GLY A 205 9.76 14.21 7.24
CA GLY A 205 9.80 12.93 6.54
C GLY A 205 10.20 11.72 7.39
N LYS A 206 10.32 11.87 8.71
CA LYS A 206 10.76 10.78 9.61
C LYS A 206 9.82 9.58 9.69
N TRP A 207 8.65 9.68 9.06
CA TRP A 207 7.68 8.58 9.00
C TRP A 207 7.80 7.76 7.71
N ALA A 208 8.50 8.29 6.71
CA ALA A 208 8.84 7.52 5.53
C ALA A 208 9.88 6.43 5.89
N PRO A 209 9.87 5.28 5.17
CA PRO A 209 10.85 4.24 5.42
C PRO A 209 12.25 4.72 5.04
N PRO A 210 13.28 4.40 5.83
CA PRO A 210 14.66 4.78 5.55
C PRO A 210 15.30 3.83 4.51
N LEU A 211 14.68 3.73 3.34
CA LEU A 211 15.19 2.94 2.23
C LEU A 211 16.27 3.73 1.48
N GLN A 212 17.39 3.08 1.20
CA GLN A 212 18.45 3.58 0.33
C GLN A 212 18.88 2.43 -0.56
N ILE A 213 18.87 2.65 -1.86
CA ILE A 213 19.56 1.73 -2.76
C ILE A 213 21.05 2.03 -2.60
N ALA A 214 21.82 1.03 -2.16
CA ALA A 214 23.27 1.14 -2.20
C ALA A 214 23.69 1.38 -3.67
N ASN A 215 24.30 2.52 -3.95
CA ASN A 215 24.94 2.73 -5.24
C ASN A 215 25.99 1.61 -5.40
N LYS A 216 25.73 0.71 -6.35
CA LYS A 216 26.73 -0.25 -6.81
C LYS A 216 27.77 0.45 -7.65
#